data_e6e8c40844a990c2feba39a048f5fd05
#
_entry.id   e6e8c40844a990c2feba39a048f5fd05
#
_cell.length_a   1.000
_cell.length_b   1.000
_cell.length_c   1.000
_cell.angle_alpha   90.00
_cell.angle_beta   90.00
_cell.angle_gamma   90.00
#
_symmetry.space_group_name_H-M   'P 1'
#
loop_
_entity.id
_entity.type
_entity.pdbx_description
1 polymer ?
#
loop_
_entity_poly.entity_id
_entity_poly.type
_entity_poly.pdbx_seq_one_letter_code
_entity_poly.pdbx_strand_id
1 'polypeptide(L)' 'MFRSEEIRKKEVINIRNAEKLGFIRDIDVCFETGRIKSIIIPGGNFFVKLFTGKSDYVIPWECIVKVGTDIVLIDFSP' A
#
# COMPACT_ATOMS: atom_id res chain seq x y z
N MET A 1 11.08 -6.90 13.08
CA MET A 1 9.85 -7.43 12.46
C MET A 1 8.67 -6.56 12.89
N PHE A 2 7.95 -6.01 11.95
CA PHE A 2 6.77 -5.24 12.28
C PHE A 2 5.52 -6.09 12.16
N ARG A 3 4.56 -5.79 13.02
CA ARG A 3 3.27 -6.47 13.00
C ARG A 3 2.35 -5.79 11.97
N SER A 4 1.39 -6.54 11.44
CA SER A 4 0.43 -5.99 10.51
C SER A 4 -0.37 -4.83 11.11
N GLU A 5 -0.60 -4.86 12.41
CA GLU A 5 -1.27 -3.79 13.13
C GLU A 5 -0.50 -2.48 13.08
N GLU A 6 0.82 -2.56 13.21
CA GLU A 6 1.66 -1.38 13.18
C GLU A 6 1.72 -0.75 11.80
N ILE A 7 1.84 -1.57 10.76
CA ILE A 7 1.92 -1.06 9.41
C ILE A 7 0.61 -0.43 8.96
N ARG A 8 -0.51 -0.92 9.47
CA ARG A 8 -1.84 -0.37 9.16
C ARG A 8 -2.07 1.02 9.74
N LYS A 9 -1.29 1.42 10.72
CA LYS A 9 -1.37 2.75 11.32
C LYS A 9 -0.54 3.78 10.58
N LYS A 10 0.25 3.34 9.61
CA LYS A 10 1.14 4.22 8.86
C LYS A 10 0.48 4.69 7.57
N GLU A 11 0.63 5.97 7.29
CA GLU A 11 0.10 6.54 6.07
C GLU A 11 1.07 6.30 4.92
N VAL A 12 0.54 5.90 3.77
CA VAL A 12 1.34 5.61 2.59
C VAL A 12 1.41 6.85 1.71
N ILE A 13 2.62 7.24 1.35
CA ILE A 13 2.89 8.41 0.52
C ILE A 13 3.68 7.97 -0.70
N ASN A 14 3.17 8.31 -1.87
CA ASN A 14 3.86 8.03 -3.12
C ASN A 14 4.85 9.16 -3.42
N ILE A 15 6.12 8.83 -3.45
CA ILE A 15 7.18 9.84 -3.64
C ILE A 15 7.22 10.38 -5.06
N ARG A 16 6.63 9.70 -6.04
CA ARG A 16 6.61 10.18 -7.42
C ARG A 16 5.84 11.47 -7.59
N ASN A 17 4.75 11.60 -6.86
CA ASN A 17 3.84 12.73 -7.00
C ASN A 17 3.47 13.36 -5.66
N ALA A 18 4.12 12.94 -4.58
CA ALA A 18 3.85 13.39 -3.22
C ALA A 18 2.41 13.16 -2.77
N GLU A 19 1.72 12.22 -3.41
CA GLU A 19 0.32 11.96 -3.11
C GLU A 19 0.18 11.03 -1.91
N LYS A 20 -0.74 11.37 -1.02
CA LYS A 20 -1.10 10.52 0.11
C LYS A 20 -2.15 9.53 -0.37
N LEU A 21 -1.83 8.25 -0.26
CA LEU A 21 -2.75 7.19 -0.71
C LEU A 21 -3.65 6.68 0.40
N GLY A 22 -3.33 6.99 1.65
CA GLY A 22 -4.09 6.53 2.80
C GLY A 22 -3.37 5.46 3.57
N PHE A 23 -4.13 4.66 4.32
CA PHE A 23 -3.57 3.65 5.21
C PHE A 23 -3.67 2.27 4.57
N ILE A 24 -2.75 1.39 4.94
CA ILE A 24 -2.74 0.01 4.46
C ILE A 24 -3.92 -0.73 5.06
N ARG A 25 -4.76 -1.31 4.22
CA ARG A 25 -5.90 -2.12 4.66
C ARG A 25 -5.49 -3.55 4.92
N ASP A 26 -4.64 -4.10 4.05
CA ASP A 26 -4.27 -5.49 4.13
C ASP A 26 -2.88 -5.73 3.53
N ILE A 27 -2.33 -6.90 3.82
CA ILE A 27 -1.01 -7.31 3.34
C ILE A 27 -1.17 -8.68 2.70
N ASP A 28 -0.66 -8.83 1.48
CA ASP A 28 -0.65 -10.09 0.78
C ASP A 28 0.69 -10.77 1.01
N VAL A 29 0.66 -11.97 1.58
CA VAL A 29 1.86 -12.71 1.98
C VAL A 29 1.98 -13.98 1.13
N CYS A 30 3.19 -14.26 0.67
CA CYS A 30 3.48 -15.51 0.00
C CYS A 30 3.68 -16.62 1.04
N PHE A 31 2.81 -17.62 1.05
CA PHE A 31 2.88 -18.70 2.02
C PHE A 31 4.11 -19.59 1.86
N GLU A 32 4.64 -19.70 0.65
CA GLU A 32 5.80 -20.54 0.39
C GLU A 32 7.07 -19.95 0.98
N THR A 33 7.24 -18.64 0.86
CA THR A 33 8.46 -17.96 1.31
C THR A 33 8.30 -17.22 2.62
N GLY A 34 7.05 -16.97 3.04
CA GLY A 34 6.76 -16.16 4.21
C GLY A 34 7.00 -14.68 4.00
N ARG A 35 7.24 -14.25 2.76
CA ARG A 35 7.52 -12.85 2.45
C ARG A 35 6.28 -12.10 2.02
N ILE A 36 6.27 -10.80 2.29
CA ILE A 36 5.20 -9.92 1.84
C ILE A 36 5.32 -9.71 0.33
N LYS A 37 4.25 -9.99 -0.40
CA LYS A 37 4.20 -9.79 -1.85
C LYS A 37 3.76 -8.39 -2.21
N SER A 38 2.75 -7.89 -1.52
CA SER A 38 2.16 -6.59 -1.82
C SER A 38 1.42 -6.04 -0.62
N ILE A 39 1.14 -4.76 -0.68
CA ILE A 39 0.26 -4.12 0.29
C ILE A 39 -0.99 -3.65 -0.44
N ILE A 40 -2.12 -3.66 0.26
CA ILE A 40 -3.41 -3.30 -0.30
C ILE A 40 -3.91 -2.05 0.43
N ILE A 41 -4.14 -0.99 -0.33
CA ILE A 41 -4.63 0.28 0.20
C ILE A 41 -6.02 0.50 -0.34
N PRO A 42 -7.03 0.71 0.51
CA PRO A 42 -8.39 1.00 0.05
C PRO A 42 -8.43 2.39 -0.55
N GLY A 43 -9.28 2.55 -1.53
CA GLY A 43 -9.59 3.86 -1.95
C GLY A 43 -9.17 4.08 -3.32
N GLY A 44 -8.99 4.27 -4.16
CA GLY A 44 -9.10 4.93 -5.37
C GLY A 44 -10.17 5.98 -5.26
N ASN A 45 -10.19 6.88 -6.17
CA ASN A 45 -11.27 7.84 -6.15
C ASN A 45 -12.57 7.15 -6.61
N PHE A 46 -13.67 7.82 -6.36
CA PHE A 46 -14.99 7.34 -6.70
C PHE A 46 -15.13 6.95 -8.18
N PHE A 47 -14.48 7.69 -9.05
CA PHE A 47 -14.54 7.42 -10.49
C PHE A 47 -13.85 6.12 -10.87
N VAL A 48 -12.72 5.82 -10.26
CA VAL A 48 -12.01 4.57 -10.51
C VAL A 48 -12.91 3.39 -10.12
N LYS A 49 -13.58 3.49 -8.98
CA LYS A 49 -14.49 2.46 -8.51
C LYS A 49 -15.66 2.25 -9.48
N LEU A 50 -16.21 3.34 -10.02
CA LEU A 50 -17.33 3.26 -10.97
C LEU A 50 -16.94 2.55 -12.27
N PHE A 51 -15.74 2.83 -12.79
CA PHE A 51 -15.34 2.32 -14.08
C PHE A 51 -14.70 0.94 -14.02
N THR A 52 -13.99 0.63 -12.96
CA THR A 52 -13.25 -0.63 -12.87
C THR A 52 -13.85 -1.63 -11.90
N GLY A 53 -14.75 -1.18 -11.04
CA GLY A 53 -15.29 -2.01 -9.98
C GLY A 53 -14.30 -2.30 -8.86
N LYS A 54 -13.07 -1.81 -8.99
CA LYS A 54 -12.02 -1.99 -8.00
C LYS A 54 -11.67 -0.66 -7.39
N SER A 55 -11.63 -0.59 -6.07
CA SER A 55 -11.30 0.63 -5.37
C SER A 55 -9.96 0.55 -4.65
N ASP A 56 -9.32 -0.61 -4.69
CA ASP A 56 -8.10 -0.85 -3.93
C ASP A 56 -6.85 -0.73 -4.80
N TYR A 57 -5.81 -0.13 -4.25
CA TYR A 57 -4.49 -0.18 -4.85
C TYR A 57 -3.77 -1.41 -4.34
N VAL A 58 -3.21 -2.21 -5.25
CA VAL A 58 -2.35 -3.33 -4.91
C VAL A 58 -0.93 -2.92 -5.29
N ILE A 59 -0.10 -2.68 -4.29
CA ILE A 59 1.24 -2.15 -4.48
C ILE A 59 2.26 -3.23 -4.19
N PRO A 60 3.06 -3.65 -5.20
CA PRO A 60 4.08 -4.65 -4.98
C PRO A 60 5.08 -4.22 -3.91
N TRP A 61 5.56 -5.17 -3.14
CA TRP A 61 6.51 -4.89 -2.07
C TRP A 61 7.79 -4.21 -2.57
N GLU A 62 8.18 -4.52 -3.81
CA GLU A 62 9.35 -3.91 -4.43
C GLU A 62 9.24 -2.40 -4.61
N CYS A 63 8.03 -1.88 -4.59
CA CYS A 63 7.80 -0.44 -4.70
C CYS A 63 7.98 0.29 -3.38
N ILE A 64 8.13 -0.43 -2.27
CA ILE A 64 8.36 0.17 -0.97
C ILE A 64 9.77 0.71 -0.91
N VAL A 65 9.90 2.01 -0.68
CA VAL A 65 11.19 2.68 -0.57
C VAL A 65 11.69 2.67 0.87
N LYS A 66 10.78 3.01 1.79
CA LYS A 66 11.15 3.09 3.19
C LYS A 66 9.91 2.96 4.07
N VAL A 67 10.07 2.25 5.17
CA VAL A 67 9.05 2.18 6.20
C VAL A 67 9.53 3.03 7.37
N GLY A 68 8.82 4.12 7.63
CA GLY A 68 9.14 5.02 8.73
C GLY A 68 8.29 4.73 9.96
N THR A 69 8.36 5.61 10.93
CA THR A 69 7.60 5.46 12.18
C THR A 69 6.11 5.65 11.94
N ASP A 70 5.75 6.69 11.19
CA ASP A 70 4.34 7.04 10.95
C ASP A 70 3.93 6.97 9.48
N ILE A 71 4.89 6.75 8.59
CA ILE A 71 4.65 6.77 7.15
C ILE A 71 5.35 5.61 6.46
N VAL A 72 4.84 5.26 5.28
CA VAL A 72 5.48 4.34 4.35
C VAL A 72 5.67 5.07 3.04
N LEU A 73 6.89 5.14 2.57
CA LEU A 73 7.20 5.79 1.28
C LEU A 73 7.27 4.74 0.19
N ILE A 74 6.56 4.99 -0.89
CA ILE A 74 6.54 4.10 -2.04
C ILE A 74 6.91 4.87 -3.31
N ASP A 75 7.38 4.13 -4.30
CA ASP A 75 7.65 4.63 -5.64
C ASP A 75 6.78 3.82 -6.60
N PHE A 76 5.58 4.31 -6.85
CA PHE A 76 4.56 3.56 -7.57
C PHE A 76 3.97 4.38 -8.71
N SER A 77 3.95 3.77 -9.89
CA SER A 77 3.29 4.34 -11.07
C SER A 77 2.06 3.49 -11.37
N PRO A 78 0.86 4.02 -11.15
CA PRO A 78 -0.37 3.26 -11.42
C PRO A 78 -0.59 3.06 -12.91
#